data_e633936aa6f8ae06a120497cf17f7894
#
_entry.id   e633936aa6f8ae06a120497cf17f7894
#
_cell.length_a   1.000
_cell.length_b   1.000
_cell.length_c   1.000
_cell.angle_alpha   90.00
_cell.angle_beta   90.00
_cell.angle_gamma   90.00
#
_symmetry.space_group_name_H-M   'P 1'
#
loop_
_entity.id
_entity.type
_entity.pdbx_description
1 polymer ?
#
loop_
_entity_poly.entity_id
_entity_poly.type
_entity_poly.pdbx_seq_one_letter_code
_entity_poly.pdbx_strand_id
1 'polypeptide(L)'
;KNLINKGINLQTNSDTEVLLNYYILYGEDCVSHFDGMWSFAIYDIKNKKLFLSRDRFAEKPMYYYKCEDGFYFGSEVKFIKSLVKESLEINSEKVNKFLSFGARSLFKDNQSFYRNIFLLKNSENLICDINLNLKKKKYWNPNPKINSKINIHEAIEHSTLLLSNTIKLRMRSDVETAFLLSGGIDSGGIVSIAGNTMSKKINTYSI
;
A
#
# COMPACT_ATOMS: atom_id res chain seq x y z
N LYS A 1 -8.22 13.16 -14.96
CA LYS A 1 -8.14 13.49 -16.40
C LYS A 1 -8.54 12.29 -17.26
N ASN A 2 -7.97 11.08 -17.06
CA ASN A 2 -8.29 9.89 -17.89
C ASN A 2 -9.78 9.50 -17.85
N LEU A 3 -10.44 9.58 -16.69
CA LEU A 3 -11.88 9.29 -16.56
C LEU A 3 -12.73 10.33 -17.28
N ILE A 4 -12.38 11.61 -17.13
CA ILE A 4 -13.08 12.71 -17.80
C ILE A 4 -12.96 12.56 -19.32
N ASN A 5 -11.78 12.22 -19.85
CA ASN A 5 -11.57 11.94 -21.27
C ASN A 5 -12.40 10.75 -21.79
N LYS A 6 -12.87 9.87 -20.88
CA LYS A 6 -13.78 8.76 -21.19
C LYS A 6 -15.26 9.12 -21.00
N GLY A 7 -15.58 10.39 -20.81
CA GLY A 7 -16.94 10.86 -20.63
C GLY A 7 -17.52 10.64 -19.24
N ILE A 8 -16.70 10.27 -18.24
CA ILE A 8 -17.16 10.09 -16.86
C ILE A 8 -17.15 11.45 -16.16
N ASN A 9 -18.32 11.86 -15.72
CA ASN A 9 -18.49 13.08 -14.93
C ASN A 9 -18.39 12.74 -13.44
N LEU A 10 -17.31 13.20 -12.79
CA LEU A 10 -17.10 13.02 -11.36
C LEU A 10 -17.97 14.02 -10.59
N GLN A 11 -18.65 13.53 -9.55
CA GLN A 11 -19.54 14.31 -8.71
C GLN A 11 -18.84 14.92 -7.49
N THR A 12 -17.71 14.32 -7.10
CA THR A 12 -16.95 14.72 -5.91
C THR A 12 -15.47 14.90 -6.22
N ASN A 13 -14.71 15.40 -5.25
CA ASN A 13 -13.25 15.43 -5.29
C ASN A 13 -12.62 14.22 -4.57
N SER A 14 -13.41 13.19 -4.26
CA SER A 14 -12.95 12.02 -3.52
C SER A 14 -12.19 11.04 -4.42
N ASP A 15 -11.08 10.54 -3.92
CA ASP A 15 -10.32 9.44 -4.52
C ASP A 15 -11.15 8.13 -4.54
N THR A 16 -12.08 7.94 -3.60
CA THR A 16 -13.01 6.81 -3.57
C THR A 16 -13.90 6.77 -4.80
N GLU A 17 -14.40 7.91 -5.25
CA GLU A 17 -15.20 7.98 -6.49
C GLU A 17 -14.36 7.62 -7.72
N VAL A 18 -13.13 8.10 -7.77
CA VAL A 18 -12.17 7.75 -8.81
C VAL A 18 -11.90 6.26 -8.81
N LEU A 19 -11.65 5.67 -7.64
CA LEU A 19 -11.43 4.24 -7.46
C LEU A 19 -12.61 3.41 -7.99
N LEU A 20 -13.83 3.74 -7.58
CA LEU A 20 -15.05 3.02 -8.00
C LEU A 20 -15.26 3.10 -9.52
N ASN A 21 -15.08 4.28 -10.13
CA ASN A 21 -15.20 4.43 -11.58
C ASN A 21 -14.15 3.61 -12.35
N TYR A 22 -12.92 3.55 -11.85
CA TYR A 22 -11.91 2.66 -12.44
C TYR A 22 -12.26 1.18 -12.28
N TYR A 23 -12.81 0.78 -11.12
CA TYR A 23 -13.26 -0.59 -10.92
C TYR A 23 -14.44 -0.96 -11.83
N ILE A 24 -15.38 -0.05 -12.05
CA ILE A 24 -16.50 -0.26 -12.99
C ILE A 24 -15.99 -0.45 -14.42
N LEU A 25 -14.96 0.30 -14.83
CA LEU A 25 -14.41 0.22 -16.19
C LEU A 25 -13.50 -0.98 -16.43
N TYR A 26 -12.68 -1.33 -15.45
CA TYR A 26 -11.57 -2.27 -15.63
C TYR A 26 -11.62 -3.48 -14.69
N GLY A 27 -12.61 -3.54 -13.80
CA GLY A 27 -12.70 -4.60 -12.79
C GLY A 27 -11.44 -4.66 -11.90
N GLU A 28 -10.93 -5.87 -11.71
CA GLU A 28 -9.75 -6.12 -10.86
C GLU A 28 -8.45 -5.52 -11.40
N ASP A 29 -8.38 -5.24 -12.70
CA ASP A 29 -7.21 -4.62 -13.33
C ASP A 29 -7.17 -3.09 -13.16
N CYS A 30 -8.16 -2.49 -12.49
CA CYS A 30 -8.19 -1.06 -12.17
C CYS A 30 -6.91 -0.57 -11.49
N VAL A 31 -6.30 -1.40 -10.64
CA VAL A 31 -5.07 -1.11 -9.89
C VAL A 31 -3.84 -0.85 -10.76
N SER A 32 -3.86 -1.31 -12.01
CA SER A 32 -2.78 -1.04 -12.97
C SER A 32 -2.71 0.44 -13.38
N HIS A 33 -3.82 1.17 -13.20
CA HIS A 33 -3.95 2.59 -13.53
C HIS A 33 -3.66 3.52 -12.34
N PHE A 34 -3.40 2.97 -11.15
CA PHE A 34 -3.15 3.76 -9.96
C PHE A 34 -1.67 4.01 -9.74
N ASP A 35 -1.37 5.21 -9.27
CA ASP A 35 -0.06 5.58 -8.77
C ASP A 35 -0.23 6.23 -7.39
N GLY A 36 0.41 5.63 -6.38
CA GLY A 36 0.29 6.08 -5.00
C GLY A 36 0.23 4.94 -4.00
N MET A 37 -0.34 5.23 -2.83
CA MET A 37 -0.46 4.35 -1.68
C MET A 37 -1.92 4.00 -1.47
N TRP A 38 -2.23 2.73 -1.35
CA TRP A 38 -3.60 2.30 -1.08
C TRP A 38 -3.71 0.99 -0.34
N SER A 39 -4.81 0.89 0.34
CA SER A 39 -5.34 -0.33 0.91
C SER A 39 -6.85 -0.17 0.91
N PHE A 40 -7.54 -0.92 0.07
CA PHE A 40 -8.98 -0.78 -0.08
C PHE A 40 -9.68 -2.13 -0.23
N ALA A 41 -10.98 -2.12 0.03
CA ALA A 41 -11.88 -3.23 -0.23
C ALA A 41 -13.10 -2.72 -1.00
N ILE A 42 -13.52 -3.46 -2.02
CA ILE A 42 -14.74 -3.21 -2.80
C ILE A 42 -15.63 -4.44 -2.71
N TYR A 43 -16.88 -4.28 -2.27
CA TYR A 43 -17.88 -5.31 -2.40
C TYR A 43 -18.63 -5.13 -3.72
N ASP A 44 -18.42 -6.06 -4.63
CA ASP A 44 -19.10 -6.13 -5.93
C ASP A 44 -20.43 -6.89 -5.75
N ILE A 45 -21.51 -6.13 -5.60
CA ILE A 45 -22.85 -6.67 -5.35
C ILE A 45 -23.31 -7.54 -6.53
N LYS A 46 -23.02 -7.12 -7.77
CA LYS A 46 -23.43 -7.82 -8.99
C LYS A 46 -22.78 -9.20 -9.10
N ASN A 47 -21.48 -9.27 -8.82
CA ASN A 47 -20.71 -10.50 -8.92
C ASN A 47 -20.59 -11.23 -7.57
N LYS A 48 -21.21 -10.70 -6.51
CA LYS A 48 -21.22 -11.27 -5.14
C LYS A 48 -19.81 -11.64 -4.66
N LYS A 49 -18.87 -10.72 -4.82
CA LYS A 49 -17.48 -10.92 -4.41
C LYS A 49 -16.93 -9.70 -3.70
N LEU A 50 -15.99 -9.94 -2.81
CA LEU A 50 -15.19 -8.92 -2.16
C LEU A 50 -13.83 -8.87 -2.84
N PHE A 51 -13.42 -7.69 -3.27
CA PHE A 51 -12.12 -7.42 -3.88
C PHE A 51 -11.29 -6.54 -2.97
N LEU A 52 -10.15 -7.05 -2.50
CA LEU A 52 -9.17 -6.31 -1.71
C LEU A 52 -7.91 -6.10 -2.52
N SER A 53 -7.31 -4.93 -2.38
CA SER A 53 -6.04 -4.62 -3.02
C SER A 53 -5.12 -3.84 -2.09
N ARG A 54 -3.83 -4.12 -2.19
CA ARG A 54 -2.77 -3.41 -1.48
C ARG A 54 -1.75 -2.87 -2.47
N ASP A 55 -1.22 -1.67 -2.20
CA ASP A 55 -0.31 -0.96 -3.08
C ASP A 55 1.01 -1.72 -3.38
N ARG A 56 1.77 -1.21 -4.37
CA ARG A 56 2.98 -1.86 -4.90
C ARG A 56 4.06 -2.09 -3.87
N PHE A 57 4.18 -1.23 -2.87
CA PHE A 57 5.25 -1.26 -1.87
C PHE A 57 4.74 -1.58 -0.46
N ALA A 58 3.44 -1.92 -0.33
CA ALA A 58 2.79 -2.23 0.94
C ALA A 58 2.86 -1.08 1.96
N GLU A 59 2.76 0.15 1.49
CA GLU A 59 2.80 1.34 2.33
C GLU A 59 1.58 1.44 3.24
N LYS A 60 0.40 1.00 2.75
CA LYS A 60 -0.82 0.90 3.56
C LYS A 60 -1.05 -0.55 4.01
N PRO A 61 -1.38 -0.78 5.29
CA PRO A 61 -1.61 -2.13 5.81
C PRO A 61 -2.99 -2.66 5.41
N MET A 62 -3.08 -3.99 5.20
CA MET A 62 -4.33 -4.72 5.02
C MET A 62 -4.17 -6.11 5.60
N TYR A 63 -4.74 -6.32 6.77
CA TYR A 63 -4.82 -7.64 7.41
C TYR A 63 -6.12 -8.32 7.00
N TYR A 64 -6.11 -9.65 6.94
CA TYR A 64 -7.31 -10.45 6.71
C TYR A 64 -7.26 -11.74 7.52
N TYR A 65 -8.43 -12.23 7.84
CA TYR A 65 -8.69 -13.46 8.57
C TYR A 65 -9.89 -14.17 7.95
N LYS A 66 -9.74 -15.48 7.72
CA LYS A 66 -10.84 -16.32 7.26
C LYS A 66 -11.08 -17.41 8.31
N CYS A 67 -12.32 -17.56 8.74
CA CYS A 67 -12.80 -18.64 9.60
C CYS A 67 -14.11 -19.23 9.05
N GLU A 68 -14.72 -20.14 9.79
CA GLU A 68 -16.00 -20.75 9.40
C GLU A 68 -17.13 -19.71 9.35
N ASP A 69 -17.14 -18.78 10.29
CA ASP A 69 -18.15 -17.72 10.41
C ASP A 69 -18.05 -16.63 9.33
N GLY A 70 -16.90 -16.50 8.63
CA GLY A 70 -16.76 -15.44 7.66
C GLY A 70 -15.35 -15.05 7.28
N PHE A 71 -15.28 -13.93 6.58
CA PHE A 71 -14.05 -13.29 6.14
C PHE A 71 -13.97 -11.87 6.71
N TYR A 72 -12.92 -11.61 7.45
CA TYR A 72 -12.67 -10.35 8.16
C TYR A 72 -11.41 -9.68 7.63
N PHE A 73 -11.42 -8.36 7.55
CA PHE A 73 -10.26 -7.59 7.11
C PHE A 73 -10.20 -6.22 7.78
N GLY A 74 -9.04 -5.60 7.77
CA GLY A 74 -8.85 -4.27 8.34
C GLY A 74 -7.40 -3.81 8.30
N SER A 75 -7.17 -2.56 8.56
CA SER A 75 -5.83 -1.97 8.57
C SER A 75 -5.00 -2.40 9.79
N GLU A 76 -5.64 -2.85 10.87
CA GLU A 76 -4.98 -3.33 12.07
C GLU A 76 -5.65 -4.61 12.59
N VAL A 77 -4.86 -5.49 13.19
CA VAL A 77 -5.35 -6.76 13.77
C VAL A 77 -6.40 -6.52 14.86
N LYS A 78 -6.30 -5.41 15.61
CA LYS A 78 -7.28 -5.08 16.66
C LYS A 78 -8.71 -4.96 16.13
N PHE A 79 -8.89 -4.46 14.90
CA PHE A 79 -10.22 -4.39 14.28
C PHE A 79 -10.77 -5.78 13.99
N ILE A 80 -9.96 -6.68 13.45
CA ILE A 80 -10.36 -8.07 13.23
C ILE A 80 -10.73 -8.71 14.58
N LYS A 81 -9.88 -8.53 15.60
CA LYS A 81 -10.10 -9.06 16.94
C LYS A 81 -11.41 -8.58 17.59
N SER A 82 -11.85 -7.36 17.30
CA SER A 82 -13.10 -6.83 17.83
C SER A 82 -14.36 -7.37 17.12
N LEU A 83 -14.20 -7.93 15.93
CA LEU A 83 -15.31 -8.43 15.11
C LEU A 83 -15.51 -9.94 15.23
N VAL A 84 -14.42 -10.69 15.44
CA VAL A 84 -14.51 -12.15 15.58
C VAL A 84 -15.00 -12.54 16.98
N LYS A 85 -15.82 -13.57 17.04
CA LYS A 85 -16.38 -14.07 18.31
C LYS A 85 -15.47 -15.04 19.02
N GLU A 86 -14.61 -15.71 18.28
CA GLU A 86 -13.67 -16.68 18.80
C GLU A 86 -12.42 -16.05 19.40
N SER A 87 -11.76 -16.77 20.29
CA SER A 87 -10.48 -16.36 20.85
C SER A 87 -9.38 -16.59 19.82
N LEU A 88 -8.68 -15.53 19.44
CA LEU A 88 -7.56 -15.59 18.51
C LEU A 88 -6.31 -16.15 19.20
N GLU A 89 -5.74 -17.21 18.65
CA GLU A 89 -4.53 -17.85 19.15
C GLU A 89 -3.28 -17.03 18.81
N ILE A 90 -2.38 -16.87 19.78
CA ILE A 90 -1.10 -16.19 19.57
C ILE A 90 -0.18 -17.06 18.71
N ASN A 91 0.45 -16.45 17.73
CA ASN A 91 1.50 -17.08 16.91
C ASN A 91 2.85 -17.00 17.65
N SER A 92 3.11 -17.97 18.51
CA SER A 92 4.33 -18.01 19.33
C SER A 92 5.62 -18.03 18.49
N GLU A 93 5.59 -18.65 17.31
CA GLU A 93 6.73 -18.66 16.39
C GLU A 93 7.06 -17.22 15.91
N LYS A 94 6.03 -16.46 15.53
CA LYS A 94 6.21 -15.07 15.10
C LYS A 94 6.67 -14.16 16.24
N VAL A 95 6.15 -14.39 17.44
CA VAL A 95 6.59 -13.71 18.67
C VAL A 95 8.07 -14.00 18.94
N ASN A 96 8.47 -15.26 18.93
CA ASN A 96 9.86 -15.66 19.17
C ASN A 96 10.81 -15.08 18.12
N LYS A 97 10.43 -15.09 16.84
CA LYS A 97 11.21 -14.44 15.77
C LYS A 97 11.37 -12.94 16.03
N PHE A 98 10.32 -12.28 16.46
CA PHE A 98 10.38 -10.86 16.78
C PHE A 98 11.31 -10.56 17.98
N LEU A 99 11.20 -11.35 19.05
CA LEU A 99 12.05 -11.19 20.24
C LEU A 99 13.53 -11.45 19.94
N SER A 100 13.82 -12.40 19.02
CA SER A 100 15.19 -12.77 18.66
C SER A 100 15.84 -11.82 17.65
N PHE A 101 15.07 -11.31 16.67
CA PHE A 101 15.59 -10.57 15.51
C PHE A 101 15.05 -9.14 15.39
N GLY A 102 14.21 -8.72 16.33
CA GLY A 102 13.60 -7.39 16.34
C GLY A 102 12.65 -7.13 15.17
N ALA A 103 12.39 -5.86 14.91
CA ALA A 103 11.42 -5.41 13.92
C ALA A 103 11.70 -5.92 12.49
N ARG A 104 12.97 -6.18 12.14
CA ARG A 104 13.34 -6.72 10.81
C ARG A 104 12.69 -8.06 10.48
N SER A 105 12.34 -8.85 11.50
CA SER A 105 11.66 -10.13 11.31
C SER A 105 10.21 -10.01 10.86
N LEU A 106 9.57 -8.86 11.10
CA LEU A 106 8.17 -8.62 10.77
C LEU A 106 7.89 -8.62 9.25
N PHE A 107 8.91 -8.28 8.46
CA PHE A 107 8.77 -8.09 7.01
C PHE A 107 9.17 -9.30 6.18
N LYS A 108 9.63 -10.39 6.82
CA LYS A 108 10.11 -11.60 6.11
C LYS A 108 8.98 -12.49 5.58
N ASP A 109 7.81 -12.42 6.21
CA ASP A 109 6.63 -13.18 5.83
C ASP A 109 5.37 -12.30 6.00
N ASN A 110 4.19 -12.85 5.72
CA ASN A 110 2.92 -12.16 5.85
C ASN A 110 2.10 -12.56 7.09
N GLN A 111 2.71 -13.25 8.03
CA GLN A 111 2.05 -13.66 9.27
C GLN A 111 1.97 -12.51 10.27
N SER A 112 0.88 -12.44 11.01
CA SER A 112 0.74 -11.57 12.17
C SER A 112 1.20 -12.25 13.46
N PHE A 113 1.11 -11.56 14.59
CA PHE A 113 1.30 -12.15 15.93
C PHE A 113 0.14 -13.05 16.38
N TYR A 114 -0.92 -13.17 15.56
CA TYR A 114 -2.01 -14.10 15.77
C TYR A 114 -2.05 -15.12 14.64
N ARG A 115 -2.34 -16.39 14.97
CA ARG A 115 -2.46 -17.46 13.98
C ARG A 115 -3.60 -17.15 13.00
N ASN A 116 -3.41 -17.55 11.75
CA ASN A 116 -4.40 -17.42 10.67
C ASN A 116 -4.78 -15.97 10.31
N ILE A 117 -4.22 -14.97 10.98
CA ILE A 117 -4.33 -13.57 10.54
C ILE A 117 -3.12 -13.21 9.69
N PHE A 118 -3.36 -12.86 8.45
CA PHE A 118 -2.32 -12.56 7.47
C PHE A 118 -2.37 -11.12 7.02
N LEU A 119 -1.21 -10.58 6.70
CA LEU A 119 -1.07 -9.32 6.00
C LEU A 119 -1.13 -9.58 4.49
N LEU A 120 -1.97 -8.87 3.75
CA LEU A 120 -1.95 -8.92 2.29
C LEU A 120 -0.59 -8.45 1.80
N LYS A 121 0.04 -9.18 0.88
CA LYS A 121 1.39 -8.87 0.42
C LYS A 121 1.40 -7.61 -0.45
N ASN A 122 2.58 -7.06 -0.65
CA ASN A 122 2.76 -5.96 -1.60
C ASN A 122 2.33 -6.36 -3.02
N SER A 123 1.71 -5.44 -3.74
CA SER A 123 1.21 -5.67 -5.09
C SER A 123 0.24 -6.84 -5.22
N GLU A 124 -0.47 -7.21 -4.17
CA GLU A 124 -1.38 -8.35 -4.16
C GLU A 124 -2.83 -7.89 -4.13
N ASN A 125 -3.61 -8.50 -5.00
CA ASN A 125 -5.06 -8.49 -4.97
C ASN A 125 -5.56 -9.77 -4.33
N LEU A 126 -6.64 -9.67 -3.53
CA LEU A 126 -7.33 -10.81 -2.96
C LEU A 126 -8.81 -10.70 -3.29
N ILE A 127 -9.38 -11.77 -3.79
CA ILE A 127 -10.80 -11.92 -4.06
C ILE A 127 -11.35 -12.97 -3.12
N CYS A 128 -12.44 -12.64 -2.46
CA CYS A 128 -13.23 -13.57 -1.66
C CYS A 128 -14.62 -13.69 -2.29
N ASP A 129 -15.01 -14.88 -2.70
CA ASP A 129 -16.35 -15.14 -3.21
C ASP A 129 -17.36 -15.39 -2.06
N ILE A 130 -18.65 -15.58 -2.41
CA ILE A 130 -19.70 -15.81 -1.43
C ILE A 130 -19.55 -17.12 -0.64
N ASN A 131 -18.78 -18.08 -1.19
CA ASN A 131 -18.46 -19.35 -0.53
C ASN A 131 -17.16 -19.27 0.27
N LEU A 132 -16.65 -18.06 0.50
CA LEU A 132 -15.38 -17.79 1.18
C LEU A 132 -14.16 -18.41 0.49
N ASN A 133 -14.21 -18.70 -0.80
CA ASN A 133 -13.03 -19.10 -1.55
C ASN A 133 -12.15 -17.89 -1.82
N LEU A 134 -10.86 -18.03 -1.53
CA LEU A 134 -9.88 -16.96 -1.67
C LEU A 134 -9.02 -17.18 -2.92
N LYS A 135 -8.98 -16.17 -3.79
CA LYS A 135 -8.08 -16.12 -4.94
C LYS A 135 -7.14 -14.93 -4.79
N LYS A 136 -5.83 -15.18 -4.86
CA LYS A 136 -4.80 -14.14 -4.79
C LYS A 136 -4.12 -13.97 -6.13
N LYS A 137 -3.84 -12.73 -6.51
CA LYS A 137 -3.12 -12.39 -7.74
C LYS A 137 -2.15 -11.27 -7.44
N LYS A 138 -0.87 -11.49 -7.71
CA LYS A 138 0.11 -10.41 -7.73
C LYS A 138 -0.06 -9.64 -9.03
N TYR A 139 -0.40 -8.34 -8.95
CA TYR A 139 -0.69 -7.53 -10.13
C TYR A 139 0.52 -6.76 -10.66
N TRP A 140 1.59 -6.64 -9.86
CA TRP A 140 2.80 -5.94 -10.27
C TRP A 140 4.05 -6.60 -9.67
N ASN A 141 5.11 -6.64 -10.48
CA ASN A 141 6.46 -7.00 -10.05
C ASN A 141 7.44 -5.96 -10.58
N PRO A 142 8.46 -5.59 -9.80
CA PRO A 142 9.56 -4.81 -10.35
C PRO A 142 10.24 -5.59 -11.46
N ASN A 143 10.44 -4.94 -12.60
CA ASN A 143 11.16 -5.51 -13.73
C ASN A 143 12.34 -4.58 -14.06
N PRO A 144 13.44 -4.64 -13.30
CA PRO A 144 14.60 -3.81 -13.52
C PRO A 144 15.24 -4.17 -14.87
N LYS A 145 15.38 -3.16 -15.73
CA LYS A 145 16.11 -3.30 -16.99
C LYS A 145 17.49 -2.68 -16.80
N ILE A 146 18.52 -3.48 -17.01
CA ILE A 146 19.89 -2.98 -17.01
C ILE A 146 20.12 -2.18 -18.29
N ASN A 147 20.45 -0.92 -18.16
CA ASN A 147 20.88 -0.08 -19.26
C ASN A 147 22.39 0.10 -19.20
N SER A 148 23.13 -0.77 -19.88
CA SER A 148 24.59 -0.74 -19.91
C SER A 148 25.19 0.43 -20.71
N LYS A 149 24.36 1.22 -21.39
CA LYS A 149 24.79 2.37 -22.19
C LYS A 149 24.76 3.70 -21.45
N ILE A 150 24.09 3.75 -20.29
CA ILE A 150 23.99 4.97 -19.50
C ILE A 150 25.31 5.23 -18.77
N ASN A 151 25.84 6.44 -18.85
CA ASN A 151 27.02 6.82 -18.08
C ASN A 151 26.60 7.28 -16.67
N ILE A 152 27.59 7.46 -15.78
CA ILE A 152 27.35 7.80 -14.37
C ILE A 152 26.65 9.16 -14.20
N HIS A 153 26.97 10.15 -15.01
CA HIS A 153 26.35 11.48 -14.93
C HIS A 153 24.87 11.42 -15.31
N GLU A 154 24.54 10.77 -16.42
CA GLU A 154 23.16 10.54 -16.85
C GLU A 154 22.37 9.73 -15.81
N ALA A 155 22.98 8.72 -15.18
CA ALA A 155 22.35 7.94 -14.14
C ALA A 155 22.02 8.80 -12.91
N ILE A 156 22.92 9.67 -12.49
CA ILE A 156 22.72 10.61 -11.37
C ILE A 156 21.59 11.59 -11.71
N GLU A 157 21.62 12.22 -12.89
CA GLU A 157 20.58 13.15 -13.32
C GLU A 157 19.19 12.49 -13.37
N HIS A 158 19.08 11.32 -14.00
CA HIS A 158 17.84 10.56 -14.05
C HIS A 158 17.34 10.16 -12.65
N SER A 159 18.19 9.66 -11.80
CA SER A 159 17.83 9.26 -10.45
C SER A 159 17.36 10.46 -9.62
N THR A 160 18.05 11.60 -9.74
CA THR A 160 17.69 12.84 -9.05
C THR A 160 16.32 13.36 -9.52
N LEU A 161 16.06 13.33 -10.84
CA LEU A 161 14.79 13.73 -11.42
C LEU A 161 13.65 12.83 -10.94
N LEU A 162 13.83 11.51 -11.01
CA LEU A 162 12.84 10.53 -10.57
C LEU A 162 12.54 10.67 -9.08
N LEU A 163 13.57 10.83 -8.25
CA LEU A 163 13.41 11.01 -6.81
C LEU A 163 12.68 12.31 -6.49
N SER A 164 13.06 13.41 -7.14
CA SER A 164 12.41 14.72 -6.97
C SER A 164 10.93 14.67 -7.34
N ASN A 165 10.60 14.05 -8.48
CA ASN A 165 9.21 13.89 -8.93
C ASN A 165 8.40 13.00 -7.96
N THR A 166 9.00 11.93 -7.46
CA THR A 166 8.38 11.03 -6.50
C THR A 166 8.07 11.73 -5.18
N ILE A 167 9.05 12.47 -4.64
CA ILE A 167 8.86 13.26 -3.41
C ILE A 167 7.75 14.30 -3.62
N LYS A 168 7.80 15.07 -4.71
CA LYS A 168 6.78 16.06 -5.05
C LYS A 168 5.37 15.45 -5.12
N LEU A 169 5.24 14.26 -5.70
CA LEU A 169 3.95 13.57 -5.78
C LEU A 169 3.45 13.14 -4.40
N ARG A 170 4.33 12.61 -3.55
CA ARG A 170 4.00 12.10 -2.20
C ARG A 170 3.77 13.20 -1.17
N MET A 171 4.21 14.42 -1.45
CA MET A 171 3.95 15.58 -0.60
C MET A 171 2.54 16.17 -0.78
N ARG A 172 1.73 15.63 -1.69
CA ARG A 172 0.32 16.02 -1.81
C ARG A 172 -0.44 15.54 -0.58
N SER A 173 -0.95 16.49 0.19
CA SER A 173 -1.70 16.23 1.41
C SER A 173 -2.64 17.39 1.68
N ASP A 174 -3.81 17.08 2.25
CA ASP A 174 -4.80 18.06 2.72
C ASP A 174 -4.43 18.60 4.11
N VAL A 175 -3.41 18.01 4.75
CA VAL A 175 -2.90 18.42 6.05
C VAL A 175 -1.40 18.70 5.97
N GLU A 176 -0.84 19.36 6.99
CA GLU A 176 0.59 19.60 7.07
C GLU A 176 1.38 18.28 7.09
N THR A 177 2.46 18.25 6.33
CA THR A 177 3.37 17.11 6.28
C THR A 177 4.62 17.39 7.09
N ALA A 178 5.14 16.33 7.71
CA ALA A 178 6.40 16.36 8.43
C ALA A 178 7.27 15.17 8.01
N PHE A 179 8.57 15.30 8.21
CA PHE A 179 9.55 14.31 7.81
C PHE A 179 10.29 13.76 9.03
N LEU A 180 10.46 12.44 9.08
CA LEU A 180 11.35 11.80 10.05
C LEU A 180 12.78 11.89 9.53
N LEU A 181 13.67 12.50 10.32
CA LEU A 181 15.07 12.72 9.99
C LEU A 181 15.95 11.90 10.95
N SER A 182 16.39 10.73 10.48
CA SER A 182 17.22 9.80 11.27
C SER A 182 18.72 10.09 11.24
N GLY A 183 19.16 11.15 10.55
CA GLY A 183 20.58 11.46 10.33
C GLY A 183 21.24 10.62 9.22
N GLY A 184 20.52 9.67 8.62
CA GLY A 184 21.01 8.88 7.49
C GLY A 184 20.92 9.62 6.14
N ILE A 185 21.71 9.14 5.16
CA ILE A 185 21.75 9.69 3.79
C ILE A 185 20.37 9.70 3.14
N ASP A 186 19.59 8.64 3.29
CA ASP A 186 18.26 8.52 2.65
C ASP A 186 17.28 9.57 3.17
N SER A 187 17.14 9.66 4.50
CA SER A 187 16.24 10.64 5.12
C SER A 187 16.72 12.07 4.87
N GLY A 188 18.03 12.31 4.93
CA GLY A 188 18.64 13.61 4.62
C GLY A 188 18.42 14.04 3.17
N GLY A 189 18.58 13.12 2.23
CA GLY A 189 18.32 13.34 0.81
C GLY A 189 16.86 13.67 0.51
N ILE A 190 15.91 12.94 1.11
CA ILE A 190 14.48 13.20 0.98
C ILE A 190 14.13 14.60 1.51
N VAL A 191 14.61 14.94 2.72
CA VAL A 191 14.36 16.25 3.34
C VAL A 191 14.96 17.38 2.53
N SER A 192 16.19 17.23 2.02
CA SER A 192 16.85 18.22 1.17
C SER A 192 16.06 18.48 -0.11
N ILE A 193 15.63 17.44 -0.80
CA ILE A 193 14.84 17.57 -2.03
C ILE A 193 13.48 18.19 -1.73
N ALA A 194 12.82 17.77 -0.64
CA ALA A 194 11.55 18.33 -0.21
C ALA A 194 11.67 19.82 0.08
N GLY A 195 12.69 20.25 0.82
CA GLY A 195 12.98 21.65 1.12
C GLY A 195 13.20 22.51 -0.12
N ASN A 196 13.93 21.97 -1.10
CA ASN A 196 14.18 22.67 -2.37
C ASN A 196 12.93 22.72 -3.27
N THR A 197 12.02 21.76 -3.12
CA THR A 197 10.80 21.67 -3.94
C THR A 197 9.66 22.51 -3.37
N MET A 198 9.61 22.64 -2.05
CA MET A 198 8.62 23.47 -1.35
C MET A 198 9.20 24.87 -1.13
N SER A 199 8.51 25.87 -1.61
CA SER A 199 8.76 27.28 -1.22
C SER A 199 8.38 27.59 0.24
N LYS A 200 8.18 26.55 1.07
CA LYS A 200 7.72 26.65 2.45
C LYS A 200 8.68 25.93 3.40
N LYS A 201 8.71 26.40 4.63
CA LYS A 201 9.39 25.73 5.73
C LYS A 201 8.82 24.32 5.92
N ILE A 202 9.69 23.31 6.00
CA ILE A 202 9.29 21.92 6.26
C ILE A 202 9.55 21.58 7.74
N ASN A 203 8.65 20.80 8.33
CA ASN A 203 8.80 20.32 9.69
C ASN A 203 9.53 18.97 9.67
N THR A 204 10.56 18.84 10.49
CA THR A 204 11.32 17.59 10.65
C THR A 204 11.32 17.16 12.10
N TYR A 205 11.32 15.84 12.35
CA TYR A 205 11.43 15.25 13.67
C TYR A 205 12.58 14.24 13.65
N SER A 206 13.42 14.30 14.68
CA SER A 206 14.50 13.35 14.92
C SER A 206 14.25 12.63 16.24
N ILE A 207 14.60 11.35 16.30
CA ILE A 207 14.50 10.48 17.48
C ILE A 207 15.91 10.03 17.84
#